data_e484f877caed1202ad8a29ed0198d615
#
_entry.id   e484f877caed1202ad8a29ed0198d615
#
_cell.length_a   1.000
_cell.length_b   1.000
_cell.length_c   1.000
_cell.angle_alpha   90.00
_cell.angle_beta   90.00
_cell.angle_gamma   90.00
#
_symmetry.space_group_name_H-M   'P 1'
#
loop_
_entity.id
_entity.type
_entity.pdbx_description
1 polymer ?
#
loop_
_entity_poly.entity_id
_entity_poly.type
_entity_poly.pdbx_seq_one_letter_code
_entity_poly.pdbx_strand_id
1 'polypeptide(L)'
;MKSPFTGGRVVLQKENSELVFRKETFKYVSLFYLCEDTKERFTTTEIDEINLSQVYNQYRIKYGIPFPDEIKLIRRTYELSASKMSEILGFGDNQYRLYENGDMPSEANGKILASIKEPSVFKVFVENARNQFEVKEYEKICDKLKKAFEYKQPSAKEDLIFDSYTRSIYNGYATQSYSKLKNVI
;
A
#
# COMPACT_ATOMS: atom_id res chain seq x y z
N MET A 1 -5.18 1.83 27.99
CA MET A 1 -4.77 3.23 27.76
C MET A 1 -5.51 4.15 28.72
N LYS A 2 -4.95 5.31 29.08
CA LYS A 2 -5.59 6.31 29.96
C LYS A 2 -5.94 7.57 29.18
N SER A 3 -6.96 8.29 29.63
CA SER A 3 -7.36 9.58 29.04
C SER A 3 -6.22 10.61 29.13
N PRO A 4 -5.90 11.32 28.03
CA PRO A 4 -4.94 12.42 28.07
C PRO A 4 -5.48 13.65 28.82
N PHE A 5 -6.79 13.72 29.07
CA PHE A 5 -7.42 14.85 29.73
C PHE A 5 -7.45 14.71 31.26
N THR A 6 -7.76 13.50 31.76
CA THR A 6 -7.98 13.27 33.20
C THR A 6 -7.12 12.16 33.79
N GLY A 7 -6.47 11.35 32.91
CA GLY A 7 -5.81 10.11 33.35
C GLY A 7 -6.80 8.96 33.65
N GLY A 8 -8.10 9.21 33.49
CA GLY A 8 -9.18 8.28 33.76
C GLY A 8 -9.37 7.23 32.66
N ARG A 9 -10.52 6.53 32.74
CA ARG A 9 -10.85 5.46 31.80
C ARG A 9 -11.25 6.00 30.43
N VAL A 10 -10.88 5.26 29.39
CA VAL A 10 -11.27 5.52 27.99
C VAL A 10 -11.96 4.32 27.38
N VAL A 11 -12.89 4.56 26.47
CA VAL A 11 -13.61 3.53 25.73
C VAL A 11 -13.42 3.76 24.23
N LEU A 12 -13.05 2.72 23.48
CA LEU A 12 -12.99 2.78 22.04
C LEU A 12 -14.41 2.81 21.47
N GLN A 13 -14.70 3.80 20.65
CA GLN A 13 -15.99 4.01 19.98
C GLN A 13 -15.81 4.00 18.46
N LYS A 14 -16.92 3.82 17.75
CA LYS A 14 -16.99 3.87 16.30
C LYS A 14 -18.24 4.58 15.83
N GLU A 15 -18.13 5.30 14.72
CA GLU A 15 -19.27 5.90 14.03
C GLU A 15 -19.07 5.90 12.51
N ASN A 16 -20.15 5.96 11.75
CA ASN A 16 -20.06 6.14 10.31
C ASN A 16 -19.70 7.60 10.02
N SER A 17 -18.69 7.80 9.19
CA SER A 17 -18.17 9.11 8.84
C SER A 17 -17.83 9.18 7.35
N GLU A 18 -17.58 10.38 6.88
CA GLU A 18 -17.16 10.65 5.50
C GLU A 18 -15.86 11.48 5.51
N LEU A 19 -14.97 11.17 4.58
CA LEU A 19 -13.74 11.92 4.36
C LEU A 19 -13.61 12.28 2.89
N VAL A 20 -13.29 13.54 2.61
CA VAL A 20 -12.95 14.00 1.27
C VAL A 20 -11.48 13.76 1.01
N PHE A 21 -11.18 12.89 0.05
CA PHE A 21 -9.82 12.64 -0.42
C PHE A 21 -9.74 12.85 -1.93
N ARG A 22 -8.79 13.69 -2.38
CA ARG A 22 -8.60 14.04 -3.80
C ARG A 22 -9.90 14.46 -4.50
N LYS A 23 -10.70 15.32 -3.85
CA LYS A 23 -11.99 15.86 -4.33
C LYS A 23 -13.13 14.83 -4.40
N GLU A 24 -12.96 13.66 -3.81
CA GLU A 24 -13.98 12.63 -3.73
C GLU A 24 -14.32 12.29 -2.29
N THR A 25 -15.59 12.00 -2.03
CA THR A 25 -16.09 11.63 -0.71
C THR A 25 -16.11 10.12 -0.55
N PHE A 26 -15.48 9.64 0.50
CA PHE A 26 -15.42 8.22 0.87
C PHE A 26 -16.08 8.01 2.23
N LYS A 27 -16.94 7.01 2.32
CA LYS A 27 -17.53 6.57 3.58
C LYS A 27 -16.59 5.60 4.29
N TYR A 28 -16.42 5.79 5.60
CA TYR A 28 -15.58 4.91 6.40
C TYR A 28 -16.14 4.81 7.83
N VAL A 29 -15.63 3.86 8.59
CA VAL A 29 -15.94 3.73 10.02
C VAL A 29 -14.85 4.45 10.81
N SER A 30 -15.20 5.62 11.34
CA SER A 30 -14.31 6.40 12.19
C SER A 30 -14.18 5.73 13.56
N LEU A 31 -12.95 5.41 13.93
CA LEU A 31 -12.59 4.92 15.26
C LEU A 31 -12.02 6.07 16.08
N PHE A 32 -12.42 6.15 17.33
CA PHE A 32 -11.91 7.16 18.27
C PHE A 32 -12.06 6.67 19.71
N TYR A 33 -11.29 7.24 20.61
CA TYR A 33 -11.46 7.04 22.05
C TYR A 33 -12.33 8.13 22.64
N LEU A 34 -13.18 7.73 23.59
CA LEU A 34 -14.01 8.62 24.41
C LEU A 34 -13.51 8.57 25.85
N CYS A 35 -13.20 9.73 26.43
CA CYS A 35 -12.92 9.87 27.85
C CYS A 35 -14.23 9.69 28.63
N GLU A 36 -14.30 8.75 29.59
CA GLU A 36 -15.53 8.51 30.36
C GLU A 36 -15.87 9.68 31.30
N ASP A 37 -14.88 10.41 31.76
CA ASP A 37 -15.07 11.53 32.71
C ASP A 37 -15.55 12.79 31.98
N THR A 38 -14.85 13.21 30.92
CA THR A 38 -15.10 14.50 30.24
C THR A 38 -16.01 14.36 29.02
N LYS A 39 -16.22 13.13 28.50
CA LYS A 39 -16.92 12.85 27.23
C LYS A 39 -16.23 13.44 26.00
N GLU A 40 -14.98 13.85 26.13
CA GLU A 40 -14.18 14.33 25.02
C GLU A 40 -13.66 13.18 24.18
N ARG A 41 -13.59 13.41 22.87
CA ARG A 41 -13.11 12.47 21.86
C ARG A 41 -11.66 12.77 21.53
N PHE A 42 -10.88 11.72 21.28
CA PHE A 42 -9.51 11.84 20.78
C PHE A 42 -9.12 10.59 19.99
N THR A 43 -8.08 10.71 19.19
CA THR A 43 -7.47 9.61 18.45
C THR A 43 -6.02 9.45 18.87
N THR A 44 -5.41 8.38 18.42
CA THR A 44 -3.96 8.16 18.45
C THR A 44 -3.48 8.01 17.03
N THR A 45 -2.17 8.09 16.82
CA THR A 45 -1.56 7.88 15.49
C THR A 45 -2.02 6.56 14.87
N GLU A 46 -2.08 5.48 15.67
CA GLU A 46 -2.52 4.17 15.22
C GLU A 46 -3.99 4.16 14.78
N ILE A 47 -4.86 4.87 15.51
CA ILE A 47 -6.28 5.00 15.15
C ILE A 47 -6.43 5.85 13.88
N ASP A 48 -5.68 6.93 13.77
CA ASP A 48 -5.70 7.79 12.58
C ASP A 48 -5.21 7.04 11.34
N GLU A 49 -4.14 6.23 11.46
CA GLU A 49 -3.66 5.36 10.39
C GLU A 49 -4.72 4.33 9.95
N ILE A 50 -5.43 3.71 10.90
CA ILE A 50 -6.53 2.78 10.59
C ILE A 50 -7.68 3.50 9.87
N ASN A 51 -8.08 4.66 10.35
CA ASN A 51 -9.14 5.46 9.77
C ASN A 51 -8.79 5.87 8.33
N LEU A 52 -7.59 6.39 8.13
CA LEU A 52 -7.13 6.84 6.82
C LEU A 52 -6.92 5.69 5.84
N SER A 53 -6.40 4.55 6.30
CA SER A 53 -6.19 3.39 5.45
C SER A 53 -7.46 2.85 4.81
N GLN A 54 -8.62 2.94 5.48
CA GLN A 54 -9.91 2.57 4.91
C GLN A 54 -10.24 3.40 3.67
N VAL A 55 -10.01 4.71 3.74
CA VAL A 55 -10.23 5.64 2.61
C VAL A 55 -9.22 5.39 1.49
N TYR A 56 -7.95 5.24 1.83
CA TYR A 56 -6.89 4.96 0.85
C TYR A 56 -7.13 3.65 0.11
N ASN A 57 -7.57 2.61 0.78
CA ASN A 57 -7.84 1.32 0.15
C ASN A 57 -9.02 1.40 -0.82
N GLN A 58 -10.09 2.12 -0.47
CA GLN A 58 -11.21 2.38 -1.39
C GLN A 58 -10.72 3.16 -2.64
N TYR A 59 -9.86 4.16 -2.44
CA TYR A 59 -9.29 4.91 -3.55
C TYR A 59 -8.40 4.02 -4.45
N ARG A 60 -7.56 3.17 -3.87
CA ARG A 60 -6.73 2.20 -4.63
C ARG A 60 -7.61 1.28 -5.48
N ILE A 61 -8.63 0.69 -4.89
CA ILE A 61 -9.57 -0.19 -5.61
C ILE A 61 -10.23 0.55 -6.77
N LYS A 62 -10.74 1.76 -6.53
CA LYS A 62 -11.43 2.56 -7.54
C LYS A 62 -10.55 2.91 -8.75
N TYR A 63 -9.28 3.20 -8.51
CA TYR A 63 -8.34 3.67 -9.55
C TYR A 63 -7.33 2.63 -10.01
N GLY A 64 -7.46 1.37 -9.58
CA GLY A 64 -6.56 0.29 -9.96
C GLY A 64 -5.12 0.50 -9.49
N ILE A 65 -4.92 1.23 -8.39
CA ILE A 65 -3.60 1.46 -7.80
C ILE A 65 -3.22 0.25 -6.97
N PRO A 66 -2.03 -0.36 -7.16
CA PRO A 66 -1.61 -1.50 -6.38
C PRO A 66 -1.53 -1.18 -4.88
N PHE A 67 -1.86 -2.18 -4.07
CA PHE A 67 -1.71 -2.09 -2.62
C PHE A 67 -0.23 -2.13 -2.21
N PRO A 68 0.13 -1.67 -1.01
CA PRO A 68 1.53 -1.65 -0.53
C PRO A 68 2.23 -3.00 -0.64
N ASP A 69 1.54 -4.09 -0.30
CA ASP A 69 2.09 -5.45 -0.38
C ASP A 69 2.29 -5.91 -1.82
N GLU A 70 1.40 -5.53 -2.74
CA GLU A 70 1.57 -5.79 -4.17
C GLU A 70 2.76 -5.00 -4.73
N ILE A 71 2.92 -3.73 -4.35
CA ILE A 71 4.08 -2.90 -4.74
C ILE A 71 5.38 -3.56 -4.27
N LYS A 72 5.40 -4.06 -3.05
CA LYS A 72 6.53 -4.80 -2.49
C LYS A 72 6.79 -6.11 -3.22
N LEU A 73 5.73 -6.83 -3.62
CA LEU A 73 5.83 -8.05 -4.40
C LEU A 73 6.41 -7.78 -5.79
N ILE A 74 5.94 -6.74 -6.50
CA ILE A 74 6.47 -6.32 -7.79
C ILE A 74 7.99 -6.12 -7.71
N ARG A 75 8.48 -5.37 -6.72
CA ARG A 75 9.92 -5.17 -6.54
C ARG A 75 10.67 -6.47 -6.28
N ARG A 76 10.10 -7.34 -5.46
CA ARG A 76 10.72 -8.65 -5.14
C ARG A 76 10.81 -9.55 -6.36
N THR A 77 9.83 -9.52 -7.25
CA THR A 77 9.86 -10.26 -8.53
C THR A 77 11.07 -9.87 -9.36
N TYR A 78 11.46 -8.60 -9.34
CA TYR A 78 12.66 -8.11 -10.04
C TYR A 78 13.94 -8.17 -9.21
N GLU A 79 13.89 -8.67 -7.97
CA GLU A 79 15.03 -8.74 -7.03
C GLU A 79 15.79 -7.40 -6.87
N LEU A 80 15.10 -6.27 -7.00
CA LEU A 80 15.69 -4.94 -6.92
C LEU A 80 15.46 -4.29 -5.55
N SER A 81 16.30 -3.31 -5.20
CA SER A 81 16.06 -2.46 -4.02
C SER A 81 14.98 -1.41 -4.33
N ALA A 82 14.30 -0.89 -3.29
CA ALA A 82 13.31 0.17 -3.46
C ALA A 82 13.93 1.45 -4.06
N SER A 83 15.18 1.77 -3.70
CA SER A 83 15.91 2.89 -4.30
C SER A 83 16.13 2.67 -5.80
N LYS A 84 16.53 1.45 -6.20
CA LYS A 84 16.75 1.12 -7.62
C LYS A 84 15.43 1.16 -8.41
N MET A 85 14.32 0.75 -7.82
CA MET A 85 13.01 0.91 -8.46
C MET A 85 12.64 2.39 -8.64
N SER A 86 12.92 3.24 -7.65
CA SER A 86 12.69 4.69 -7.76
C SER A 86 13.50 5.28 -8.92
N GLU A 87 14.77 4.91 -9.02
CA GLU A 87 15.69 5.38 -10.06
C GLU A 87 15.23 4.95 -11.46
N ILE A 88 14.94 3.67 -11.67
CA ILE A 88 14.48 3.13 -12.96
C ILE A 88 13.16 3.77 -13.42
N LEU A 89 12.23 3.98 -12.49
CA LEU A 89 10.89 4.50 -12.80
C LEU A 89 10.84 6.03 -12.86
N GLY A 90 11.93 6.72 -12.56
CA GLY A 90 11.97 8.18 -12.51
C GLY A 90 11.15 8.76 -11.35
N PHE A 91 10.95 7.99 -10.28
CA PHE A 91 10.34 8.47 -9.06
C PHE A 91 11.38 9.27 -8.25
N GLY A 92 10.93 10.14 -7.36
CA GLY A 92 11.84 10.83 -6.44
C GLY A 92 12.55 9.84 -5.48
N ASP A 93 13.64 10.30 -4.88
CA ASP A 93 14.43 9.53 -3.93
C ASP A 93 13.54 8.90 -2.85
N ASN A 94 13.77 7.62 -2.59
CA ASN A 94 12.99 6.84 -1.63
C ASN A 94 11.47 6.72 -1.90
N GLN A 95 10.93 7.30 -2.96
CA GLN A 95 9.49 7.36 -3.21
C GLN A 95 8.87 5.96 -3.33
N TYR A 96 9.55 5.01 -3.96
CA TYR A 96 9.07 3.63 -4.04
C TYR A 96 8.89 2.99 -2.65
N ARG A 97 9.83 3.26 -1.73
CA ARG A 97 9.75 2.79 -0.34
C ARG A 97 8.54 3.38 0.41
N LEU A 98 8.25 4.67 0.19
CA LEU A 98 7.07 5.31 0.78
C LEU A 98 5.78 4.63 0.31
N TYR A 99 5.68 4.28 -0.98
CA TYR A 99 4.55 3.53 -1.51
C TYR A 99 4.43 2.13 -0.92
N GLU A 100 5.54 1.42 -0.68
CA GLU A 100 5.56 0.14 0.04
C GLU A 100 5.10 0.27 1.50
N ASN A 101 5.24 1.44 2.10
CA ASN A 101 4.84 1.74 3.47
C ASN A 101 3.41 2.31 3.58
N GLY A 102 2.71 2.48 2.47
CA GLY A 102 1.31 2.87 2.48
C GLY A 102 0.99 4.25 1.92
N ASP A 103 2.00 5.07 1.60
CA ASP A 103 1.77 6.36 0.96
C ASP A 103 0.97 6.19 -0.32
N MET A 104 0.12 7.17 -0.60
CA MET A 104 -0.72 7.16 -1.79
C MET A 104 0.03 7.72 -3.00
N PRO A 105 0.29 6.92 -4.06
CA PRO A 105 0.88 7.40 -5.28
C PRO A 105 0.05 8.49 -5.96
N SER A 106 0.68 9.34 -6.77
CA SER A 106 -0.05 10.14 -7.76
C SER A 106 -0.77 9.20 -8.74
N GLU A 107 -1.76 9.70 -9.47
CA GLU A 107 -2.44 8.89 -10.50
C GLU A 107 -1.45 8.36 -11.55
N ALA A 108 -0.49 9.18 -11.98
CA ALA A 108 0.53 8.78 -12.93
C ALA A 108 1.40 7.64 -12.38
N ASN A 109 1.94 7.82 -11.16
CA ASN A 109 2.76 6.80 -10.53
C ASN A 109 1.97 5.53 -10.21
N GLY A 110 0.69 5.65 -9.85
CA GLY A 110 -0.20 4.51 -9.65
C GLY A 110 -0.38 3.69 -10.92
N LYS A 111 -0.56 4.34 -12.08
CA LYS A 111 -0.64 3.66 -13.38
C LYS A 111 0.68 2.99 -13.76
N ILE A 112 1.82 3.64 -13.50
CA ILE A 112 3.15 3.03 -13.72
C ILE A 112 3.29 1.79 -12.84
N LEU A 113 3.02 1.88 -11.54
CA LEU A 113 3.09 0.76 -10.60
C LEU A 113 2.21 -0.42 -11.02
N ALA A 114 0.99 -0.15 -11.50
CA ALA A 114 0.10 -1.19 -12.03
C ALA A 114 0.66 -1.84 -13.29
N SER A 115 1.24 -1.06 -14.20
CA SER A 115 1.72 -1.55 -15.50
C SER A 115 3.01 -2.36 -15.41
N ILE A 116 3.91 -2.04 -14.49
CA ILE A 116 5.19 -2.74 -14.30
C ILE A 116 5.05 -4.12 -13.64
N LYS A 117 3.85 -4.57 -13.30
CA LYS A 117 3.56 -5.98 -13.01
C LYS A 117 3.91 -6.86 -14.21
N GLU A 118 3.82 -6.29 -15.43
CA GLU A 118 4.24 -6.93 -16.67
C GLU A 118 5.75 -6.73 -16.91
N PRO A 119 6.56 -7.82 -16.97
CA PRO A 119 7.99 -7.70 -17.21
C PRO A 119 8.35 -7.03 -18.54
N SER A 120 7.52 -7.17 -19.58
CA SER A 120 7.71 -6.49 -20.87
C SER A 120 7.59 -4.97 -20.75
N VAL A 121 6.69 -4.49 -19.92
CA VAL A 121 6.54 -3.05 -19.63
C VAL A 121 7.71 -2.56 -18.78
N PHE A 122 8.06 -3.29 -17.71
CA PHE A 122 9.20 -2.91 -16.87
C PHE A 122 10.51 -2.86 -17.65
N LYS A 123 10.71 -3.76 -18.63
CA LYS A 123 11.86 -3.74 -19.54
C LYS A 123 12.04 -2.39 -20.23
N VAL A 124 10.96 -1.77 -20.70
CA VAL A 124 11.01 -0.45 -21.36
C VAL A 124 11.55 0.62 -20.41
N PHE A 125 11.12 0.61 -19.15
CA PHE A 125 11.67 1.53 -18.15
C PHE A 125 13.15 1.29 -17.89
N VAL A 126 13.57 0.04 -17.78
CA VAL A 126 15.01 -0.33 -17.62
C VAL A 126 15.85 0.15 -18.80
N GLU A 127 15.36 -0.04 -20.03
CA GLU A 127 16.04 0.41 -21.24
C GLU A 127 16.17 1.94 -21.31
N ASN A 128 15.10 2.66 -20.97
CA ASN A 128 15.09 4.12 -20.91
C ASN A 128 16.03 4.69 -19.84
N ALA A 129 16.19 3.97 -18.72
CA ALA A 129 17.07 4.37 -17.62
C ALA A 129 18.54 3.97 -17.85
N ARG A 130 18.90 3.33 -18.97
CA ARG A 130 20.23 2.76 -19.24
C ARG A 130 21.37 3.74 -18.95
N ASN A 131 21.23 4.99 -19.38
CA ASN A 131 22.29 6.00 -19.25
C ASN A 131 22.53 6.47 -17.80
N GLN A 132 21.70 6.03 -16.86
CA GLN A 132 21.84 6.34 -15.44
C GLN A 132 22.74 5.32 -14.71
N PHE A 133 23.09 4.20 -15.37
CA PHE A 133 23.81 3.09 -14.77
C PHE A 133 25.15 2.81 -15.42
N GLU A 134 26.12 2.40 -14.62
CA GLU A 134 27.34 1.78 -15.10
C GLU A 134 27.01 0.48 -15.86
N VAL A 135 27.85 0.14 -16.88
CA VAL A 135 27.60 -1.02 -17.74
C VAL A 135 27.37 -2.31 -16.95
N LYS A 136 28.23 -2.60 -15.97
CA LYS A 136 28.10 -3.81 -15.14
C LYS A 136 26.85 -3.85 -14.28
N GLU A 137 26.38 -2.69 -13.83
CA GLU A 137 25.15 -2.58 -13.05
C GLU A 137 23.93 -2.81 -13.93
N TYR A 138 23.92 -2.20 -15.11
CA TYR A 138 22.86 -2.39 -16.08
C TYR A 138 22.72 -3.86 -16.51
N GLU A 139 23.86 -4.55 -16.78
CA GLU A 139 23.86 -5.99 -17.10
C GLU A 139 23.21 -6.82 -15.99
N LYS A 140 23.54 -6.56 -14.72
CA LYS A 140 22.91 -7.23 -13.57
C LYS A 140 21.40 -7.00 -13.49
N ILE A 141 20.93 -5.78 -13.81
CA ILE A 141 19.50 -5.47 -13.84
C ILE A 141 18.83 -6.27 -14.96
N CYS A 142 19.43 -6.32 -16.15
CA CYS A 142 18.93 -7.09 -17.28
C CYS A 142 18.84 -8.59 -16.99
N ASP A 143 19.83 -9.16 -16.29
CA ASP A 143 19.82 -10.58 -15.91
C ASP A 143 18.72 -10.92 -14.91
N LYS A 144 18.44 -10.04 -13.95
CA LYS A 144 17.31 -10.18 -13.02
C LYS A 144 15.98 -10.09 -13.77
N LEU A 145 15.89 -9.17 -14.72
CA LEU A 145 14.70 -9.03 -15.55
C LEU A 145 14.43 -10.29 -16.39
N LYS A 146 15.47 -10.91 -16.97
CA LYS A 146 15.33 -12.19 -17.70
C LYS A 146 14.72 -13.28 -16.82
N LYS A 147 15.20 -13.43 -15.58
CA LYS A 147 14.63 -14.38 -14.61
C LYS A 147 13.14 -14.10 -14.33
N ALA A 148 12.74 -12.82 -14.22
CA ALA A 148 11.34 -12.46 -14.01
C ALA A 148 10.45 -12.86 -15.20
N PHE A 149 10.95 -12.83 -16.42
CA PHE A 149 10.24 -13.36 -17.60
C PHE A 149 10.05 -14.88 -17.54
N GLU A 150 11.08 -15.60 -17.08
CA GLU A 150 11.02 -17.08 -16.97
C GLU A 150 10.04 -17.51 -15.87
N TYR A 151 10.00 -16.78 -14.75
CA TYR A 151 9.12 -17.07 -13.62
C TYR A 151 7.63 -16.85 -13.94
N LYS A 152 7.29 -16.02 -14.91
CA LYS A 152 5.91 -15.68 -15.29
C LYS A 152 5.23 -16.70 -16.21
N GLN A 153 5.59 -18.00 -16.15
CA GLN A 153 4.82 -19.10 -16.76
C GLN A 153 4.08 -19.98 -15.73
N PRO A 154 3.23 -19.44 -14.84
CA PRO A 154 2.16 -20.22 -14.23
C PRO A 154 0.87 -20.00 -15.03
N SER A 155 0.07 -21.06 -15.16
CA SER A 155 -1.17 -21.09 -15.93
C SER A 155 -2.19 -20.03 -15.45
N ALA A 156 -3.03 -19.53 -16.37
CA ALA A 156 -4.12 -18.57 -16.10
C ALA A 156 -5.09 -18.94 -14.95
N LYS A 157 -5.02 -20.16 -14.41
CA LYS A 157 -5.75 -20.60 -13.22
C LYS A 157 -5.17 -20.09 -11.90
N GLU A 158 -3.84 -19.88 -11.81
CA GLU A 158 -3.19 -19.41 -10.59
C GLU A 158 -3.37 -17.91 -10.40
N ASP A 159 -3.45 -17.14 -11.49
CA ASP A 159 -3.72 -15.69 -11.44
C ASP A 159 -5.13 -15.39 -10.89
N LEU A 160 -6.13 -16.19 -11.24
CA LEU A 160 -7.51 -16.05 -10.72
C LEU A 160 -7.61 -16.42 -9.23
N ILE A 161 -6.84 -17.42 -8.79
CA ILE A 161 -6.78 -17.83 -7.37
C ILE A 161 -6.05 -16.76 -6.56
N PHE A 162 -4.95 -16.21 -7.08
CA PHE A 162 -4.18 -15.16 -6.42
C PHE A 162 -5.01 -13.87 -6.28
N ASP A 163 -5.73 -13.43 -7.32
CA ASP A 163 -6.58 -12.24 -7.29
C ASP A 163 -7.77 -12.40 -6.33
N SER A 164 -8.40 -13.59 -6.29
CA SER A 164 -9.46 -13.90 -5.33
C SER A 164 -8.95 -13.99 -3.89
N TYR A 165 -7.75 -14.53 -3.68
CA TYR A 165 -7.12 -14.66 -2.38
C TYR A 165 -6.69 -13.29 -1.84
N THR A 166 -6.14 -12.45 -2.69
CA THR A 166 -5.74 -11.07 -2.36
C THR A 166 -6.96 -10.24 -1.96
N ARG A 167 -8.05 -10.30 -2.71
CA ARG A 167 -9.32 -9.63 -2.38
C ARG A 167 -9.92 -10.14 -1.07
N SER A 168 -9.83 -11.45 -0.80
CA SER A 168 -10.29 -12.06 0.46
C SER A 168 -9.47 -11.59 1.65
N ILE A 169 -8.15 -11.49 1.48
CA ILE A 169 -7.24 -10.97 2.51
C ILE A 169 -7.56 -9.51 2.82
N TYR A 170 -7.77 -8.65 1.82
CA TYR A 170 -8.08 -7.23 2.03
C TYR A 170 -9.45 -7.01 2.67
N ASN A 171 -10.45 -7.82 2.33
CA ASN A 171 -11.71 -7.85 3.06
C ASN A 171 -11.52 -8.39 4.49
N GLY A 172 -10.57 -9.30 4.71
CA GLY A 172 -10.18 -9.83 6.01
C GLY A 172 -9.34 -8.86 6.86
N TYR A 173 -8.50 -8.00 6.24
CA TYR A 173 -7.73 -7.00 6.99
C TYR A 173 -8.61 -5.92 7.62
N ALA A 174 -9.70 -5.53 6.97
CA ALA A 174 -10.71 -4.69 7.60
C ALA A 174 -11.26 -5.36 8.88
N THR A 175 -11.51 -6.68 8.85
CA THR A 175 -11.98 -7.46 10.01
C THR A 175 -10.88 -7.84 10.99
N GLN A 176 -9.65 -8.10 10.55
CA GLN A 176 -8.52 -8.47 11.42
C GLN A 176 -7.93 -7.28 12.18
N SER A 177 -7.95 -6.07 11.61
CA SER A 177 -7.62 -4.85 12.35
C SER A 177 -8.55 -4.68 13.54
N TYR A 178 -9.83 -5.03 13.38
CA TYR A 178 -10.80 -5.07 14.49
C TYR A 178 -10.50 -6.16 15.54
N SER A 179 -9.98 -7.31 15.13
CA SER A 179 -9.66 -8.41 16.07
C SER A 179 -8.39 -8.15 16.87
N LYS A 180 -7.38 -7.51 16.28
CA LYS A 180 -6.16 -7.09 17.00
C LYS A 180 -6.46 -6.03 18.07
N LEU A 181 -7.40 -5.13 17.81
CA LEU A 181 -7.85 -4.15 18.80
C LEU A 181 -8.64 -4.77 19.95
N LYS A 182 -9.34 -5.91 19.75
CA LYS A 182 -10.01 -6.65 20.83
C LYS A 182 -9.05 -7.27 21.84
N ASN A 183 -7.80 -7.53 21.45
CA ASN A 183 -6.79 -8.13 22.34
C ASN A 183 -5.93 -7.05 23.06
N VAL A 184 -6.19 -5.76 22.87
CA VAL A 184 -5.52 -4.63 23.51
C VAL A 184 -6.45 -3.95 24.54
N ILE A 185 -7.69 -4.42 24.65
CA ILE A 185 -8.67 -4.06 25.68
C ILE A 185 -8.75 -5.22 26.67
#